data_0b648601a6fc9b32275c99d9bf323431
#
_entry.id   0b648601a6fc9b32275c99d9bf323431
#
_cell.length_a   1.000
_cell.length_b   1.000
_cell.length_c   1.000
_cell.angle_alpha   90.00
_cell.angle_beta   90.00
_cell.angle_gamma   90.00
#
_symmetry.space_group_name_H-M   'P 1'
#
loop_
_entity.id
_entity.type
_entity.pdbx_description
1 polymer ?
#
loop_
_entity_poly.entity_id
_entity_poly.type
_entity_poly.pdbx_seq_one_letter_code
_entity_poly.pdbx_strand_id
1 'polypeptide(L)'
;NRPYIRSKLGMSLDGRTAMASGESKWITSQDARRDVQCLRARSSAIMTGAGTVLADDPQMTVREAELPCELEAAPSIKQPLRVVIDTHLSMPAEARMLTLPGETVIFTASDSKSPKVMLDKAGARVIYLPNREREVDLPAACQLLAEEYEVNELLIETGATLSGAMLRAGLIDEMKIYMAPILMGNKTRGLFDLPNIECLDQHFPLEIVDIRAVGRDWRITAQPIYA
;
A
#
# COMPACT_ATOMS: atom_id res chain seq x y z
N ASN A 1 4.66 16.75 -11.07
CA ASN A 1 3.30 16.58 -10.53
C ASN A 1 3.12 15.11 -10.07
N ARG A 2 2.64 14.88 -8.83
CA ARG A 2 2.35 13.56 -8.29
C ARG A 2 1.25 13.65 -7.24
N PRO A 3 0.54 12.57 -6.89
CA PRO A 3 -0.44 12.59 -5.82
C PRO A 3 0.23 12.84 -4.45
N TYR A 4 -0.57 13.23 -3.45
CA TYR A 4 -0.19 13.13 -2.04
C TYR A 4 -0.23 11.66 -1.63
N ILE A 5 0.90 11.13 -1.16
CA ILE A 5 1.10 9.70 -0.94
C ILE A 5 1.13 9.39 0.54
N ARG A 6 0.13 8.62 0.97
CA ARG A 6 -0.01 8.14 2.35
C ARG A 6 0.30 6.66 2.43
N SER A 7 1.26 6.26 3.26
CA SER A 7 1.59 4.86 3.53
C SER A 7 0.87 4.39 4.79
N LYS A 8 0.02 3.36 4.68
CA LYS A 8 -0.62 2.70 5.81
C LYS A 8 0.17 1.44 6.19
N LEU A 9 0.56 1.36 7.44
CA LEU A 9 1.36 0.27 7.99
C LEU A 9 0.69 -0.28 9.25
N GLY A 10 0.78 -1.60 9.46
CA GLY A 10 0.36 -2.25 10.70
C GLY A 10 1.54 -2.97 11.32
N MET A 11 1.75 -2.80 12.63
CA MET A 11 2.87 -3.43 13.33
C MET A 11 2.51 -3.88 14.74
N SER A 12 3.31 -4.78 15.28
CA SER A 12 3.40 -5.07 16.72
C SER A 12 4.18 -3.97 17.46
N LEU A 13 4.15 -3.98 18.78
CA LEU A 13 4.92 -3.03 19.63
C LEU A 13 6.43 -3.13 19.38
N ASP A 14 6.94 -4.31 19.01
CA ASP A 14 8.34 -4.55 18.62
C ASP A 14 8.60 -4.33 17.10
N GLY A 15 7.71 -3.62 16.39
CA GLY A 15 7.91 -3.16 15.01
C GLY A 15 7.82 -4.25 13.95
N ARG A 16 7.00 -5.30 14.16
CA ARG A 16 6.88 -6.44 13.24
C ARG A 16 5.56 -6.45 12.48
N THR A 17 5.61 -6.85 11.20
CA THR A 17 4.46 -6.79 10.29
C THR A 17 3.95 -8.16 9.85
N ALA A 18 4.75 -9.20 10.02
CA ALA A 18 4.38 -10.58 9.73
C ALA A 18 5.27 -11.55 10.50
N MET A 19 4.76 -12.74 10.78
CA MET A 19 5.55 -13.85 11.32
C MET A 19 6.58 -14.36 10.30
N ALA A 20 7.54 -15.15 10.74
CA ALA A 20 8.51 -15.81 9.84
C ALA A 20 7.82 -16.71 8.80
N SER A 21 6.68 -17.31 9.15
CA SER A 21 5.81 -18.08 8.26
C SER A 21 5.12 -17.26 7.17
N GLY A 22 5.11 -15.91 7.30
CA GLY A 22 4.33 -15.00 6.46
C GLY A 22 2.95 -14.67 7.02
N GLU A 23 2.51 -15.32 8.10
CA GLU A 23 1.23 -15.02 8.76
C GLU A 23 1.22 -13.57 9.28
N SER A 24 0.21 -12.78 8.86
CA SER A 24 0.05 -11.36 9.21
C SER A 24 -1.37 -11.01 9.66
N LYS A 25 -2.31 -11.92 9.54
CA LYS A 25 -3.73 -11.70 9.88
C LYS A 25 -4.05 -12.30 11.23
N TRP A 26 -4.52 -11.54 12.22
CA TRP A 26 -4.72 -10.08 12.25
C TRP A 26 -3.83 -9.50 13.35
N ILE A 27 -2.88 -8.66 13.01
CA ILE A 27 -2.00 -7.99 13.98
C ILE A 27 -2.80 -6.89 14.70
N THR A 28 -3.45 -6.02 13.92
CA THR A 28 -4.21 -4.87 14.43
C THR A 28 -5.68 -5.21 14.68
N SER A 29 -6.33 -4.43 15.55
CA SER A 29 -7.72 -4.60 15.96
C SER A 29 -8.75 -4.33 14.85
N GLN A 30 -10.00 -4.64 15.13
CA GLN A 30 -11.11 -4.32 14.24
C GLN A 30 -11.29 -2.80 14.09
N ASP A 31 -11.10 -2.04 15.17
CA ASP A 31 -11.21 -0.58 15.14
C ASP A 31 -10.16 0.05 14.24
N ALA A 32 -8.90 -0.42 14.30
CA ALA A 32 -7.86 0.00 13.38
C ALA A 32 -8.23 -0.33 11.91
N ARG A 33 -8.80 -1.51 11.65
CA ARG A 33 -9.25 -1.88 10.30
C ARG A 33 -10.42 -1.01 9.80
N ARG A 34 -11.34 -0.59 10.68
CA ARG A 34 -12.40 0.37 10.34
C ARG A 34 -11.82 1.75 10.02
N ASP A 35 -10.86 2.23 10.81
CA ASP A 35 -10.17 3.50 10.53
C ASP A 35 -9.46 3.46 9.16
N VAL A 36 -8.90 2.31 8.77
CA VAL A 36 -8.34 2.11 7.42
C VAL A 36 -9.40 2.19 6.32
N GLN A 37 -10.66 1.77 6.56
CA GLN A 37 -11.73 1.97 5.57
C GLN A 37 -12.00 3.45 5.33
N CYS A 38 -11.91 4.29 6.37
CA CYS A 38 -12.02 5.75 6.21
C CYS A 38 -10.86 6.32 5.37
N LEU A 39 -9.64 5.79 5.54
CA LEU A 39 -8.51 6.18 4.69
C LEU A 39 -8.74 5.78 3.22
N ARG A 40 -9.25 4.57 2.98
CA ARG A 40 -9.60 4.11 1.63
C ARG A 40 -10.69 4.96 0.98
N ALA A 41 -11.75 5.27 1.73
CA ALA A 41 -12.88 6.04 1.22
C ALA A 41 -12.52 7.47 0.79
N ARG A 42 -11.49 8.07 1.38
CA ARG A 42 -11.00 9.40 1.02
C ARG A 42 -9.91 9.39 -0.05
N SER A 43 -9.34 8.23 -0.38
CA SER A 43 -8.25 8.12 -1.35
C SER A 43 -8.77 7.94 -2.77
N SER A 44 -8.15 8.60 -3.75
CA SER A 44 -8.48 8.44 -5.18
C SER A 44 -8.00 7.08 -5.70
N ALA A 45 -6.89 6.57 -5.13
CA ALA A 45 -6.32 5.27 -5.48
C ALA A 45 -5.74 4.55 -4.27
N ILE A 46 -5.69 3.21 -4.35
CA ILE A 46 -5.02 2.35 -3.39
C ILE A 46 -3.96 1.53 -4.12
N MET A 47 -2.71 1.61 -3.65
CA MET A 47 -1.57 0.89 -4.26
C MET A 47 -1.11 -0.27 -3.38
N THR A 48 -0.79 -1.38 -4.03
CA THR A 48 -0.14 -2.54 -3.41
C THR A 48 0.94 -3.13 -4.31
N GLY A 49 1.72 -4.08 -3.79
CA GLY A 49 2.69 -4.85 -4.58
C GLY A 49 2.18 -6.26 -4.90
N ALA A 50 2.68 -6.86 -5.98
CA ALA A 50 2.34 -8.21 -6.39
C ALA A 50 2.57 -9.25 -5.28
N GLY A 51 3.60 -9.10 -4.44
CA GLY A 51 3.84 -9.96 -3.29
C GLY A 51 2.67 -10.00 -2.29
N THR A 52 2.00 -8.86 -2.07
CA THR A 52 0.79 -8.80 -1.23
C THR A 52 -0.41 -9.46 -1.93
N VAL A 53 -0.52 -9.30 -3.26
CA VAL A 53 -1.59 -9.96 -4.04
C VAL A 53 -1.44 -11.47 -3.95
N LEU A 54 -0.23 -11.99 -4.14
CA LEU A 54 0.07 -13.43 -4.10
C LEU A 54 -0.13 -14.04 -2.71
N ALA A 55 0.20 -13.29 -1.64
CA ALA A 55 0.11 -13.79 -0.27
C ALA A 55 -1.31 -13.72 0.31
N ASP A 56 -2.05 -12.66 0.00
CA ASP A 56 -3.26 -12.29 0.71
C ASP A 56 -4.53 -12.25 -0.13
N ASP A 57 -4.40 -12.22 -1.47
CA ASP A 57 -5.49 -12.03 -2.44
C ASP A 57 -6.48 -10.92 -2.00
N PRO A 58 -5.99 -9.68 -1.79
CA PRO A 58 -6.78 -8.63 -1.17
C PRO A 58 -7.81 -8.06 -2.15
N GLN A 59 -8.94 -7.61 -1.61
CA GLN A 59 -9.99 -6.95 -2.41
C GLN A 59 -9.60 -5.53 -2.84
N MET A 60 -8.84 -4.81 -2.02
CA MET A 60 -8.46 -3.39 -2.23
C MET A 60 -9.68 -2.49 -2.50
N THR A 61 -10.78 -2.71 -1.78
CA THR A 61 -12.05 -1.97 -1.90
C THR A 61 -12.40 -1.26 -0.61
N VAL A 62 -13.24 -0.24 -0.71
CA VAL A 62 -13.96 0.32 0.43
C VAL A 62 -15.13 -0.58 0.77
N ARG A 63 -15.22 -0.98 2.03
CA ARG A 63 -16.35 -1.75 2.57
C ARG A 63 -17.26 -0.79 3.32
N GLU A 64 -18.34 -0.39 2.68
CA GLU A 64 -19.27 0.61 3.22
C GLU A 64 -19.81 0.25 4.60
N ALA A 65 -20.16 -1.02 4.84
CA ALA A 65 -20.63 -1.52 6.13
C ALA A 65 -19.60 -1.39 7.28
N GLU A 66 -18.34 -1.10 6.99
CA GLU A 66 -17.30 -0.86 7.99
C GLU A 66 -17.00 0.63 8.22
N LEU A 67 -17.69 1.53 7.51
CA LEU A 67 -17.55 2.97 7.69
C LEU A 67 -18.40 3.45 8.87
N PRO A 68 -18.02 4.58 9.51
CA PRO A 68 -18.89 5.24 10.48
C PRO A 68 -20.20 5.71 9.84
N CYS A 69 -21.32 5.65 10.56
CA CYS A 69 -22.66 6.03 10.08
C CYS A 69 -22.75 7.44 9.47
N GLU A 70 -21.88 8.35 9.87
CA GLU A 70 -21.79 9.71 9.32
C GLU A 70 -21.35 9.71 7.83
N LEU A 71 -20.63 8.69 7.39
CA LEU A 71 -20.22 8.50 5.99
C LEU A 71 -21.20 7.62 5.20
N GLU A 72 -22.06 6.84 5.88
CA GLU A 72 -23.08 6.01 5.21
C GLU A 72 -24.15 6.85 4.51
N ALA A 73 -24.35 8.11 4.94
CA ALA A 73 -25.29 9.04 4.32
C ALA A 73 -24.78 9.70 3.04
N ALA A 74 -23.53 9.44 2.63
CA ALA A 74 -22.98 9.97 1.38
C ALA A 74 -23.58 9.24 0.17
N PRO A 75 -23.95 9.97 -0.91
CA PRO A 75 -24.41 9.33 -2.15
C PRO A 75 -23.28 8.48 -2.70
N SER A 76 -23.50 7.18 -2.84
CA SER A 76 -22.61 6.14 -3.36
C SER A 76 -21.09 6.42 -3.27
N ILE A 77 -20.39 5.65 -2.43
CA ILE A 77 -18.93 5.77 -2.32
C ILE A 77 -18.28 5.25 -3.61
N LYS A 78 -17.58 6.13 -4.32
CA LYS A 78 -16.79 5.74 -5.47
C LYS A 78 -15.65 4.83 -5.00
N GLN A 79 -15.54 3.63 -5.59
CA GLN A 79 -14.41 2.77 -5.31
C GLN A 79 -13.11 3.39 -5.84
N PRO A 80 -12.03 3.41 -5.05
CA PRO A 80 -10.74 3.93 -5.49
C PRO A 80 -10.15 3.08 -6.62
N LEU A 81 -9.34 3.72 -7.47
CA LEU A 81 -8.51 3.02 -8.45
C LEU A 81 -7.56 2.05 -7.73
N ARG A 82 -7.53 0.79 -8.16
CA ARG A 82 -6.56 -0.18 -7.63
C ARG A 82 -5.29 -0.14 -8.46
N VAL A 83 -4.16 -0.01 -7.79
CA VAL A 83 -2.84 0.06 -8.42
C VAL A 83 -1.97 -1.09 -7.90
N VAL A 84 -1.41 -1.87 -8.81
CA VAL A 84 -0.49 -2.96 -8.47
C VAL A 84 0.88 -2.70 -9.08
N ILE A 85 1.92 -2.71 -8.24
CA ILE A 85 3.32 -2.71 -8.68
C ILE A 85 3.74 -4.17 -8.82
N ASP A 86 3.98 -4.61 -10.06
CA ASP A 86 4.29 -6.00 -10.39
C ASP A 86 5.42 -6.06 -11.43
N THR A 87 6.64 -5.96 -10.96
CA THR A 87 7.84 -5.93 -11.79
C THR A 87 7.88 -7.07 -12.82
N HIS A 88 7.38 -8.26 -12.45
CA HIS A 88 7.54 -9.49 -13.25
C HIS A 88 6.24 -9.98 -13.91
N LEU A 89 5.11 -9.28 -13.77
CA LEU A 89 3.77 -9.74 -14.16
C LEU A 89 3.42 -11.11 -13.55
N SER A 90 3.64 -11.23 -12.25
CA SER A 90 3.40 -12.43 -11.46
C SER A 90 1.98 -12.53 -10.89
N MET A 91 1.21 -11.44 -10.94
CA MET A 91 -0.16 -11.39 -10.47
C MET A 91 -1.04 -12.35 -11.27
N PRO A 92 -1.83 -13.23 -10.61
CA PRO A 92 -2.75 -14.12 -11.31
C PRO A 92 -3.93 -13.36 -11.91
N ALA A 93 -4.39 -13.78 -13.09
CA ALA A 93 -5.56 -13.20 -13.76
C ALA A 93 -6.88 -13.48 -12.99
N GLU A 94 -6.86 -14.45 -12.08
CA GLU A 94 -7.97 -14.83 -11.21
C GLU A 94 -7.98 -14.07 -9.89
N ALA A 95 -7.06 -13.13 -9.68
CA ALA A 95 -6.96 -12.35 -8.44
C ALA A 95 -8.30 -11.68 -8.12
N ARG A 96 -8.74 -11.83 -6.88
CA ARG A 96 -10.07 -11.40 -6.40
C ARG A 96 -10.39 -9.95 -6.72
N MET A 97 -9.41 -9.06 -6.67
CA MET A 97 -9.63 -7.64 -6.97
C MET A 97 -10.08 -7.41 -8.40
N LEU A 98 -9.74 -8.28 -9.36
CA LEU A 98 -10.14 -8.14 -10.77
C LEU A 98 -11.61 -8.52 -11.01
N THR A 99 -12.23 -9.28 -10.09
CA THR A 99 -13.64 -9.67 -10.19
C THR A 99 -14.60 -8.68 -9.53
N LEU A 100 -14.08 -7.65 -8.86
CA LEU A 100 -14.85 -6.68 -8.10
C LEU A 100 -15.02 -5.37 -8.87
N PRO A 101 -16.11 -4.60 -8.62
CA PRO A 101 -16.30 -3.29 -9.23
C PRO A 101 -15.12 -2.34 -9.01
N GLY A 102 -14.80 -1.51 -9.99
CA GLY A 102 -13.70 -0.54 -9.99
C GLY A 102 -12.57 -0.94 -10.94
N GLU A 103 -11.73 0.00 -11.29
CA GLU A 103 -10.63 -0.16 -12.23
C GLU A 103 -9.38 -0.71 -11.53
N THR A 104 -8.56 -1.46 -12.27
CA THR A 104 -7.25 -1.93 -11.80
C THR A 104 -6.18 -1.63 -12.84
N VAL A 105 -5.12 -0.96 -12.40
CA VAL A 105 -3.92 -0.65 -13.20
C VAL A 105 -2.74 -1.41 -12.62
N ILE A 106 -1.97 -2.05 -13.49
CA ILE A 106 -0.77 -2.80 -13.13
C ILE A 106 0.43 -2.16 -13.82
N PHE A 107 1.37 -1.64 -13.04
CA PHE A 107 2.67 -1.18 -13.55
C PHE A 107 3.66 -2.31 -13.50
N THR A 108 4.37 -2.52 -14.61
CA THR A 108 5.32 -3.64 -14.75
C THR A 108 6.60 -3.23 -15.47
N ALA A 109 7.68 -3.95 -15.18
CA ALA A 109 8.93 -3.90 -15.95
C ALA A 109 9.11 -5.14 -16.86
N SER A 110 8.09 -6.00 -16.94
CA SER A 110 8.08 -7.18 -17.82
C SER A 110 7.39 -6.88 -19.15
N ASP A 111 8.03 -7.22 -20.26
CA ASP A 111 7.50 -7.15 -21.62
C ASP A 111 6.82 -8.47 -22.06
N SER A 112 6.59 -9.38 -21.13
CA SER A 112 5.96 -10.68 -21.37
C SER A 112 4.53 -10.55 -21.89
N LYS A 113 4.31 -10.98 -23.14
CA LYS A 113 3.02 -10.81 -23.81
C LYS A 113 1.90 -11.69 -23.24
N SER A 114 2.22 -12.95 -22.89
CA SER A 114 1.20 -13.93 -22.45
C SER A 114 0.51 -13.50 -21.13
N PRO A 115 1.24 -13.21 -20.03
CA PRO A 115 0.61 -12.71 -18.80
C PRO A 115 -0.14 -11.40 -19.02
N LYS A 116 0.41 -10.47 -19.82
CA LYS A 116 -0.24 -9.21 -20.15
C LYS A 116 -1.62 -9.44 -20.78
N VAL A 117 -1.71 -10.29 -21.80
CA VAL A 117 -2.97 -10.58 -22.49
C VAL A 117 -3.99 -11.22 -21.53
N MET A 118 -3.56 -12.06 -20.61
CA MET A 118 -4.45 -12.68 -19.63
C MET A 118 -5.01 -11.64 -18.64
N LEU A 119 -4.16 -10.75 -18.14
CA LEU A 119 -4.57 -9.68 -17.22
C LEU A 119 -5.45 -8.63 -17.92
N ASP A 120 -5.15 -8.24 -19.15
CA ASP A 120 -6.00 -7.34 -19.95
C ASP A 120 -7.40 -7.97 -20.17
N LYS A 121 -7.49 -9.28 -20.46
CA LYS A 121 -8.77 -10.00 -20.59
C LYS A 121 -9.54 -10.09 -19.27
N ALA A 122 -8.83 -10.13 -18.14
CA ALA A 122 -9.42 -10.12 -16.81
C ALA A 122 -9.86 -8.70 -16.35
N GLY A 123 -9.69 -7.68 -17.20
CA GLY A 123 -10.15 -6.31 -16.94
C GLY A 123 -9.11 -5.41 -16.27
N ALA A 124 -7.85 -5.82 -16.16
CA ALA A 124 -6.77 -4.95 -15.72
C ALA A 124 -6.19 -4.14 -16.89
N ARG A 125 -5.69 -2.95 -16.64
CA ARG A 125 -4.86 -2.18 -17.59
C ARG A 125 -3.39 -2.36 -17.24
N VAL A 126 -2.64 -3.04 -18.08
CA VAL A 126 -1.20 -3.32 -17.86
C VAL A 126 -0.35 -2.29 -18.58
N ILE A 127 0.48 -1.56 -17.82
CA ILE A 127 1.37 -0.50 -18.30
C ILE A 127 2.82 -0.92 -18.09
N TYR A 128 3.58 -1.00 -19.17
CA TYR A 128 5.01 -1.27 -19.16
C TYR A 128 5.77 0.02 -18.82
N LEU A 129 6.47 0.04 -17.69
CA LEU A 129 7.13 1.23 -17.17
C LEU A 129 8.42 0.87 -16.40
N PRO A 130 9.46 0.37 -17.09
CA PRO A 130 10.71 -0.03 -16.46
C PRO A 130 11.61 1.17 -16.16
N ASN A 131 12.34 1.12 -15.05
CA ASN A 131 13.51 1.94 -14.79
C ASN A 131 14.79 1.32 -15.39
N ARG A 132 15.96 1.90 -15.09
CA ARG A 132 17.25 1.41 -15.61
C ARG A 132 17.67 0.07 -15.01
N GLU A 133 17.23 -0.26 -13.81
CA GLU A 133 17.47 -1.51 -13.11
C GLU A 133 16.49 -2.63 -13.50
N ARG A 134 15.58 -2.38 -14.46
CA ARG A 134 14.51 -3.28 -14.87
C ARG A 134 13.49 -3.56 -13.76
N GLU A 135 13.31 -2.60 -12.88
CA GLU A 135 12.20 -2.53 -11.93
C GLU A 135 11.16 -1.53 -12.42
N VAL A 136 10.00 -1.48 -11.77
CA VAL A 136 8.99 -0.45 -12.07
C VAL A 136 9.53 0.93 -11.67
N ASP A 137 9.45 1.90 -12.58
CA ASP A 137 9.78 3.30 -12.30
C ASP A 137 8.68 3.92 -11.42
N LEU A 138 8.90 3.89 -10.10
CA LEU A 138 7.92 4.37 -9.11
C LEU A 138 7.62 5.87 -9.23
N PRO A 139 8.62 6.77 -9.41
CA PRO A 139 8.36 8.19 -9.69
C PRO A 139 7.48 8.41 -10.92
N ALA A 140 7.81 7.75 -12.04
CA ALA A 140 7.03 7.86 -13.28
C ALA A 140 5.61 7.27 -13.12
N ALA A 141 5.45 6.17 -12.38
CA ALA A 141 4.14 5.60 -12.06
C ALA A 141 3.28 6.58 -11.26
N CYS A 142 3.84 7.25 -10.25
CA CYS A 142 3.14 8.26 -9.47
C CYS A 142 2.77 9.48 -10.32
N GLN A 143 3.65 9.93 -11.22
CA GLN A 143 3.36 11.02 -12.15
C GLN A 143 2.19 10.66 -13.08
N LEU A 144 2.24 9.48 -13.69
CA LEU A 144 1.19 9.00 -14.61
C LEU A 144 -0.17 8.85 -13.89
N LEU A 145 -0.17 8.39 -12.63
CA LEU A 145 -1.38 8.34 -11.82
C LEU A 145 -2.01 9.73 -11.62
N ALA A 146 -1.20 10.77 -11.40
CA ALA A 146 -1.73 12.13 -11.27
C ALA A 146 -2.22 12.71 -12.60
N GLU A 147 -1.51 12.46 -13.70
CA GLU A 147 -1.76 13.11 -15.00
C GLU A 147 -2.84 12.42 -15.82
N GLU A 148 -2.86 11.08 -15.85
CA GLU A 148 -3.82 10.32 -16.68
C GLU A 148 -5.04 9.80 -15.90
N TYR A 149 -4.88 9.57 -14.58
CA TYR A 149 -5.94 8.99 -13.74
C TYR A 149 -6.50 9.99 -12.72
N GLU A 150 -6.04 11.24 -12.74
CA GLU A 150 -6.49 12.32 -11.84
C GLU A 150 -6.41 11.94 -10.35
N VAL A 151 -5.41 11.12 -9.99
CA VAL A 151 -5.20 10.68 -8.61
C VAL A 151 -4.61 11.83 -7.80
N ASN A 152 -5.36 12.34 -6.83
CA ASN A 152 -4.91 13.39 -5.91
C ASN A 152 -4.34 12.83 -4.60
N GLU A 153 -4.98 11.80 -4.03
CA GLU A 153 -4.52 11.08 -2.84
C GLU A 153 -4.32 9.59 -3.16
N LEU A 154 -3.13 9.08 -2.92
CA LEU A 154 -2.75 7.69 -3.08
C LEU A 154 -2.50 7.05 -1.71
N LEU A 155 -3.26 6.01 -1.38
CA LEU A 155 -3.04 5.19 -0.20
C LEU A 155 -2.19 3.97 -0.58
N ILE A 156 -1.05 3.78 0.09
CA ILE A 156 -0.22 2.59 -0.07
C ILE A 156 -0.54 1.60 1.06
N GLU A 157 -0.96 0.40 0.69
CA GLU A 157 -1.14 -0.74 1.58
C GLU A 157 -0.32 -1.92 1.06
N THR A 158 0.91 -2.07 1.53
CA THR A 158 1.85 -3.05 0.99
C THR A 158 2.81 -3.59 2.05
N GLY A 159 3.60 -4.60 1.67
CA GLY A 159 4.66 -5.15 2.52
C GLY A 159 5.94 -4.32 2.53
N ALA A 160 6.92 -4.75 3.31
CA ALA A 160 8.15 -4.04 3.62
C ALA A 160 8.97 -3.62 2.37
N THR A 161 9.00 -4.46 1.33
CA THR A 161 9.82 -4.24 0.13
C THR A 161 9.35 -3.01 -0.65
N LEU A 162 8.08 -2.94 -1.02
CA LEU A 162 7.56 -1.78 -1.75
C LEU A 162 7.48 -0.54 -0.85
N SER A 163 7.14 -0.70 0.45
CA SER A 163 7.20 0.42 1.41
C SER A 163 8.61 1.01 1.50
N GLY A 164 9.64 0.16 1.56
CA GLY A 164 11.04 0.58 1.57
C GLY A 164 11.46 1.26 0.28
N ALA A 165 11.05 0.74 -0.87
CA ALA A 165 11.34 1.35 -2.17
C ALA A 165 10.70 2.74 -2.32
N MET A 166 9.43 2.89 -1.92
CA MET A 166 8.73 4.18 -1.94
C MET A 166 9.37 5.20 -0.99
N LEU A 167 9.83 4.76 0.19
CA LEU A 167 10.52 5.64 1.15
C LEU A 167 11.88 6.10 0.59
N ARG A 168 12.69 5.18 0.06
CA ARG A 168 13.99 5.52 -0.56
C ARG A 168 13.86 6.46 -1.76
N ALA A 169 12.77 6.33 -2.50
CA ALA A 169 12.49 7.20 -3.65
C ALA A 169 11.94 8.60 -3.26
N GLY A 170 11.81 8.90 -1.96
CA GLY A 170 11.26 10.19 -1.49
C GLY A 170 9.79 10.41 -1.83
N LEU A 171 9.02 9.33 -1.98
CA LEU A 171 7.66 9.40 -2.49
C LEU A 171 6.57 9.40 -1.40
N ILE A 172 6.91 9.09 -0.15
CA ILE A 172 5.93 9.05 0.95
C ILE A 172 5.81 10.42 1.60
N ASP A 173 4.62 11.02 1.60
CA ASP A 173 4.35 12.28 2.28
C ASP A 173 3.91 12.08 3.73
N GLU A 174 3.16 11.00 4.00
CA GLU A 174 2.62 10.71 5.33
C GLU A 174 2.58 9.20 5.60
N MET A 175 2.87 8.81 6.82
CA MET A 175 2.72 7.44 7.31
C MET A 175 1.59 7.37 8.34
N LYS A 176 0.69 6.40 8.21
CA LYS A 176 -0.31 6.00 9.21
C LYS A 176 0.07 4.63 9.77
N ILE A 177 0.76 4.61 10.88
CA ILE A 177 1.28 3.40 11.51
C ILE A 177 0.33 2.98 12.63
N TYR A 178 -0.30 1.82 12.47
CA TYR A 178 -1.14 1.20 13.50
C TYR A 178 -0.31 0.21 14.29
N MET A 179 -0.08 0.52 15.57
CA MET A 179 0.74 -0.28 16.47
C MET A 179 -0.15 -1.07 17.43
N ALA A 180 -0.14 -2.38 17.30
CA ALA A 180 -0.84 -3.29 18.20
C ALA A 180 -0.02 -3.56 19.48
N PRO A 181 -0.68 -3.72 20.64
CA PRO A 181 -0.01 -4.00 21.93
C PRO A 181 0.34 -5.50 22.04
N ILE A 182 1.12 -6.00 21.11
CA ILE A 182 1.62 -7.39 21.08
C ILE A 182 3.11 -7.41 20.72
N LEU A 183 3.80 -8.49 21.09
CA LEU A 183 5.20 -8.76 20.72
C LEU A 183 5.23 -9.97 19.79
N MET A 184 5.97 -9.89 18.69
CA MET A 184 6.07 -10.95 17.69
C MET A 184 7.47 -11.58 17.62
N GLY A 185 8.48 -10.93 18.19
CA GLY A 185 9.84 -11.48 18.32
C GLY A 185 10.75 -11.27 17.11
N ASN A 186 12.01 -11.72 17.23
CA ASN A 186 13.12 -11.30 16.35
C ASN A 186 13.13 -11.94 14.95
N LYS A 187 12.50 -13.12 14.75
CA LYS A 187 12.51 -13.84 13.46
C LYS A 187 11.39 -13.40 12.52
N THR A 188 10.82 -12.24 12.77
CA THR A 188 9.65 -11.70 12.06
C THR A 188 10.06 -10.56 11.12
N ARG A 189 9.16 -10.17 10.18
CA ARG A 189 9.45 -9.13 9.19
C ARG A 189 9.29 -7.73 9.80
N GLY A 190 10.22 -6.81 9.47
CA GLY A 190 10.13 -5.39 9.82
C GLY A 190 9.15 -4.61 8.95
N LEU A 191 8.96 -3.32 9.30
CA LEU A 191 8.07 -2.42 8.56
C LEU A 191 8.57 -2.09 7.14
N PHE A 192 9.88 -1.89 7.01
CA PHE A 192 10.52 -1.47 5.78
C PHE A 192 11.71 -2.39 5.47
N ASP A 193 11.91 -2.67 4.21
CA ASP A 193 13.13 -3.28 3.68
C ASP A 193 14.07 -2.16 3.24
N LEU A 194 15.08 -1.89 4.08
CA LEU A 194 16.06 -0.80 3.89
C LEU A 194 17.48 -1.36 4.01
N PRO A 195 17.94 -2.11 2.98
CA PRO A 195 19.17 -2.89 3.06
C PRO A 195 20.46 -2.06 3.20
N ASN A 196 20.39 -0.76 2.90
CA ASN A 196 21.58 0.11 2.85
C ASN A 196 21.74 0.97 4.13
N ILE A 197 20.98 0.69 5.20
CA ILE A 197 21.14 1.39 6.49
C ILE A 197 22.06 0.54 7.37
N GLU A 198 23.33 0.93 7.46
CA GLU A 198 24.35 0.24 8.24
C GLU A 198 24.85 1.06 9.44
N CYS A 199 24.61 2.36 9.44
CA CYS A 199 25.00 3.27 10.53
C CYS A 199 23.91 4.32 10.82
N LEU A 200 23.98 4.94 11.99
CA LEU A 200 22.96 5.91 12.44
C LEU A 200 22.81 7.10 11.49
N ASP A 201 23.87 7.56 10.86
CA ASP A 201 23.84 8.71 9.95
C ASP A 201 23.03 8.47 8.66
N GLN A 202 22.72 7.18 8.36
CA GLN A 202 21.93 6.78 7.20
C GLN A 202 20.44 6.64 7.50
N HIS A 203 20.00 6.93 8.73
CA HIS A 203 18.59 6.82 9.11
C HIS A 203 17.69 7.77 8.33
N PHE A 204 16.42 7.43 8.20
CA PHE A 204 15.37 8.33 7.72
C PHE A 204 14.75 9.06 8.92
N PRO A 205 14.96 10.37 9.08
CA PRO A 205 14.34 11.14 10.15
C PRO A 205 12.83 11.27 9.88
N LEU A 206 12.04 11.21 10.95
CA LEU A 206 10.59 11.34 10.90
C LEU A 206 10.14 12.44 11.85
N GLU A 207 9.19 13.26 11.43
CA GLU A 207 8.40 14.12 12.30
C GLU A 207 7.13 13.38 12.72
N ILE A 208 6.88 13.26 14.03
CA ILE A 208 5.63 12.72 14.55
C ILE A 208 4.62 13.84 14.68
N VAL A 209 3.59 13.80 13.85
CA VAL A 209 2.54 14.82 13.79
C VAL A 209 1.42 14.56 14.79
N ASP A 210 1.10 13.28 15.01
CA ASP A 210 -0.02 12.89 15.89
C ASP A 210 0.16 11.46 16.40
N ILE A 211 -0.27 11.23 17.66
CA ILE A 211 -0.39 9.90 18.24
C ILE A 211 -1.74 9.81 18.96
N ARG A 212 -2.56 8.82 18.60
CA ARG A 212 -3.86 8.62 19.22
C ARG A 212 -4.25 7.16 19.34
N ALA A 213 -5.09 6.85 20.32
CA ALA A 213 -5.68 5.52 20.47
C ALA A 213 -6.74 5.28 19.39
N VAL A 214 -6.77 4.06 18.83
CA VAL A 214 -7.79 3.54 17.91
C VAL A 214 -8.21 2.16 18.42
N GLY A 215 -9.26 2.11 19.22
CA GLY A 215 -9.58 0.93 20.01
C GLY A 215 -8.45 0.59 20.97
N ARG A 216 -7.92 -0.65 20.89
CA ARG A 216 -6.77 -1.09 21.69
C ARG A 216 -5.41 -0.74 21.07
N ASP A 217 -5.39 -0.33 19.81
CA ASP A 217 -4.17 -0.01 19.07
C ASP A 217 -3.83 1.49 19.18
N TRP A 218 -2.62 1.84 18.81
CA TRP A 218 -2.19 3.23 18.65
C TRP A 218 -1.97 3.55 17.20
N ARG A 219 -2.52 4.68 16.72
CA ARG A 219 -2.21 5.22 15.40
C ARG A 219 -1.20 6.34 15.53
N ILE A 220 -0.02 6.14 14.95
CA ILE A 220 1.04 7.13 14.82
C ILE A 220 0.95 7.73 13.42
N THR A 221 0.83 9.06 13.34
CA THR A 221 0.97 9.80 12.09
C THR A 221 2.34 10.43 12.06
N ALA A 222 3.14 10.08 11.07
CA ALA A 222 4.49 10.59 10.91
C ALA A 222 4.74 11.05 9.47
N GLN A 223 5.64 12.02 9.30
CA GLN A 223 6.09 12.52 8.00
C GLN A 223 7.59 12.27 7.86
N PRO A 224 8.05 11.64 6.77
CA PRO A 224 9.48 11.53 6.49
C PRO A 224 10.07 12.91 6.18
N ILE A 225 11.26 13.17 6.72
CA ILE A 225 12.04 14.36 6.40
C ILE A 225 13.09 13.95 5.37
N TYR A 226 12.91 14.38 4.14
CA TYR A 226 13.86 14.13 3.06
C TYR A 226 14.88 15.25 3.00
N ALA A 227 16.17 14.92 2.77
CA ALA A 227 17.26 15.87 2.65
C ALA A 227 17.25 16.59 1.30
#